data_be6ea5f1406609aa202df17e90190c6e
#
_entry.id   be6ea5f1406609aa202df17e90190c6e
#
_cell.length_a   1.000
_cell.length_b   1.000
_cell.length_c   1.000
_cell.angle_alpha   90.00
_cell.angle_beta   90.00
_cell.angle_gamma   90.00
#
_symmetry.space_group_name_H-M   'P 1'
#
loop_
_entity.id
_entity.type
_entity.pdbx_description
1 polymer ?
#
loop_
_entity_poly.entity_id
_entity_poly.type
_entity_poly.pdbx_seq_one_letter_code
_entity_poly.pdbx_strand_id
1 'polypeptide(L)'
;PYFIHKTKAGTNIAFLAYTFPYYITYAPNGWQVLEPMARLEEDLARPEVKDADIVVVLSHLGVRYDEQIAETYPQVNLVIGSHTHHLFEEGKLVNETYLAAADRYGYYLGCIDLTVENGRLIECQVEAIPTKSYILDLDKEDEAFIKAMREEGHRRLAQKKVANLGRELDFDETCQLVLQAVCQETDSQLTLLNTGLIMKTLGPQVTMADLQEALPHQMRMARLVVTGQELKEICQEVFTKAELLKNQAIKGMGFRGKTFGEVITGNFAYKNGNLLYNRRVVDSNEKFSLVLVDQYYFASYFPTIKEKEVTLLFPDLLRELVAKYLGKNGANWDKI
;
A
#
# COMPACT_ATOMS: atom_id res chain seq x y z
N PRO A 1 7.24 -9.26 -20.76
CA PRO A 1 8.51 -8.69 -21.26
C PRO A 1 9.67 -9.61 -20.89
N TYR A 2 10.61 -9.79 -21.80
CA TYR A 2 11.79 -10.59 -21.58
C TYR A 2 13.05 -9.85 -22.05
N PHE A 3 14.20 -10.28 -21.52
CA PHE A 3 15.51 -9.79 -21.88
C PHE A 3 16.48 -10.96 -21.95
N ILE A 4 17.23 -11.09 -23.05
CA ILE A 4 18.26 -12.11 -23.22
C ILE A 4 19.62 -11.48 -22.93
N HIS A 5 20.31 -12.00 -21.94
CA HIS A 5 21.68 -11.62 -21.59
C HIS A 5 22.65 -12.71 -22.08
N LYS A 6 23.62 -12.32 -22.86
CA LYS A 6 24.70 -13.20 -23.26
C LYS A 6 25.93 -12.93 -22.36
N THR A 7 26.35 -13.90 -21.60
CA THR A 7 27.54 -13.80 -20.75
C THR A 7 28.82 -13.74 -21.58
N LYS A 8 29.91 -13.35 -20.96
CA LYS A 8 31.24 -13.37 -21.62
C LYS A 8 31.66 -14.79 -22.04
N ALA A 9 31.19 -15.82 -21.35
CA ALA A 9 31.43 -17.22 -21.66
C ALA A 9 30.52 -17.75 -22.78
N GLY A 10 29.57 -16.94 -23.28
CA GLY A 10 28.66 -17.30 -24.36
C GLY A 10 27.31 -17.86 -23.95
N THR A 11 27.06 -18.07 -22.65
CA THR A 11 25.78 -18.54 -22.09
C THR A 11 24.69 -17.50 -22.30
N ASN A 12 23.54 -17.92 -22.82
CA ASN A 12 22.35 -17.09 -22.97
C ASN A 12 21.43 -17.26 -21.76
N ILE A 13 21.12 -16.18 -21.05
CA ILE A 13 20.22 -16.19 -19.92
C ILE A 13 18.99 -15.36 -20.28
N ALA A 14 17.79 -15.96 -20.23
CA ALA A 14 16.52 -15.29 -20.42
C ALA A 14 16.01 -14.78 -19.06
N PHE A 15 15.82 -13.48 -18.95
CA PHE A 15 15.16 -12.86 -17.79
C PHE A 15 13.72 -12.50 -18.17
N LEU A 16 12.76 -13.00 -17.40
CA LEU A 16 11.34 -12.69 -17.51
C LEU A 16 10.91 -11.94 -16.26
N ALA A 17 10.03 -10.93 -16.37
CA ALA A 17 9.65 -10.10 -15.22
C ALA A 17 8.13 -9.94 -15.11
N TYR A 18 7.61 -10.17 -13.90
CA TYR A 18 6.16 -10.08 -13.62
C TYR A 18 5.91 -9.40 -12.28
N THR A 19 4.77 -8.70 -12.20
CA THR A 19 4.29 -8.07 -10.96
C THR A 19 2.91 -8.59 -10.58
N PHE A 20 2.59 -8.54 -9.29
CA PHE A 20 1.31 -8.96 -8.76
C PHE A 20 0.15 -8.19 -9.44
N PRO A 21 -0.90 -8.89 -9.91
CA PRO A 21 -1.97 -8.28 -10.69
C PRO A 21 -2.99 -7.57 -9.79
N TYR A 22 -2.66 -6.41 -9.26
CA TYR A 22 -3.58 -5.60 -8.47
C TYR A 22 -4.72 -5.03 -9.32
N TYR A 23 -5.65 -5.88 -9.76
CA TYR A 23 -6.80 -5.47 -10.60
C TYR A 23 -7.56 -4.29 -10.02
N ILE A 24 -7.83 -4.34 -8.71
CA ILE A 24 -8.61 -3.32 -7.99
C ILE A 24 -7.91 -1.94 -7.97
N THR A 25 -6.58 -1.90 -8.15
CA THR A 25 -5.81 -0.65 -8.16
C THR A 25 -5.37 -0.22 -9.55
N TYR A 26 -5.00 -1.17 -10.41
CA TYR A 26 -4.44 -0.87 -11.73
C TYR A 26 -5.52 -0.53 -12.74
N ALA A 27 -6.62 -1.27 -12.77
CA ALA A 27 -7.71 -1.03 -13.71
C ALA A 27 -8.35 0.37 -13.56
N PRO A 28 -8.63 0.90 -12.34
CA PRO A 28 -9.12 2.27 -12.17
C PRO A 28 -8.13 3.36 -12.61
N ASN A 29 -6.83 3.04 -12.68
CA ASN A 29 -5.82 3.94 -13.23
C ASN A 29 -5.68 3.84 -14.76
N GLY A 30 -6.55 3.11 -15.43
CA GLY A 30 -6.54 2.92 -16.87
C GLY A 30 -5.46 1.95 -17.37
N TRP A 31 -4.86 1.15 -16.48
CA TRP A 31 -3.85 0.17 -16.85
C TRP A 31 -4.51 -1.17 -17.17
N GLN A 32 -4.11 -1.75 -18.29
CA GLN A 32 -4.49 -3.12 -18.61
C GLN A 32 -3.69 -4.10 -17.77
N VAL A 33 -4.40 -4.92 -17.00
CA VAL A 33 -3.81 -5.96 -16.16
C VAL A 33 -3.93 -7.29 -16.88
N LEU A 34 -2.79 -7.94 -17.12
CA LEU A 34 -2.71 -9.26 -17.70
C LEU A 34 -2.58 -10.31 -16.59
N GLU A 35 -3.11 -11.51 -16.84
CA GLU A 35 -2.93 -12.63 -15.92
C GLU A 35 -1.48 -13.13 -15.99
N PRO A 36 -0.72 -13.17 -14.86
CA PRO A 36 0.71 -13.41 -14.89
C PRO A 36 1.10 -14.79 -15.40
N MET A 37 0.37 -15.83 -15.01
CA MET A 37 0.72 -17.23 -15.40
C MET A 37 0.49 -17.46 -16.87
N ALA A 38 -0.63 -16.98 -17.43
CA ALA A 38 -0.89 -17.05 -18.87
C ALA A 38 0.17 -16.27 -19.67
N ARG A 39 0.56 -15.09 -19.15
CA ARG A 39 1.62 -14.30 -19.79
C ARG A 39 3.00 -14.97 -19.72
N LEU A 40 3.32 -15.62 -18.61
CA LEU A 40 4.54 -16.40 -18.46
C LEU A 40 4.58 -17.55 -19.48
N GLU A 41 3.48 -18.28 -19.64
CA GLU A 41 3.38 -19.37 -20.62
C GLU A 41 3.62 -18.88 -22.05
N GLU A 42 3.01 -17.76 -22.45
CA GLU A 42 3.26 -17.12 -23.74
C GLU A 42 4.72 -16.71 -23.93
N ASP A 43 5.35 -16.12 -22.91
CA ASP A 43 6.73 -15.66 -22.99
C ASP A 43 7.72 -16.87 -23.01
N LEU A 44 7.45 -17.93 -22.27
CA LEU A 44 8.22 -19.20 -22.33
C LEU A 44 8.11 -19.89 -23.70
N ALA A 45 7.04 -19.66 -24.43
CA ALA A 45 6.85 -20.22 -25.77
C ALA A 45 7.63 -19.50 -26.89
N ARG A 46 8.21 -18.33 -26.60
CA ARG A 46 8.98 -17.54 -27.58
C ARG A 46 10.27 -18.23 -27.97
N PRO A 47 10.65 -18.21 -29.27
CA PRO A 47 11.87 -18.86 -29.73
C PRO A 47 13.12 -18.42 -28.93
N GLU A 48 13.30 -17.13 -28.72
CA GLU A 48 14.46 -16.56 -28.04
C GLU A 48 14.58 -17.01 -26.58
N VAL A 49 13.45 -17.27 -25.92
CA VAL A 49 13.41 -17.78 -24.54
C VAL A 49 13.63 -19.28 -24.50
N LYS A 50 13.07 -20.02 -25.46
CA LYS A 50 13.29 -21.47 -25.60
C LYS A 50 14.73 -21.83 -25.92
N ASP A 51 15.41 -20.98 -26.71
CA ASP A 51 16.81 -21.17 -27.11
C ASP A 51 17.81 -20.67 -26.04
N ALA A 52 17.31 -20.12 -24.93
CA ALA A 52 18.17 -19.72 -23.81
C ALA A 52 18.65 -20.92 -23.01
N ASP A 53 19.90 -20.87 -22.55
CA ASP A 53 20.52 -21.92 -21.72
C ASP A 53 19.92 -21.93 -20.31
N ILE A 54 19.56 -20.74 -19.79
CA ILE A 54 19.04 -20.53 -18.43
C ILE A 54 17.83 -19.59 -18.52
N VAL A 55 16.75 -19.93 -17.80
CA VAL A 55 15.57 -19.08 -17.65
C VAL A 55 15.44 -18.62 -16.20
N VAL A 56 15.42 -17.31 -15.98
CA VAL A 56 15.28 -16.66 -14.69
C VAL A 56 13.99 -15.82 -14.68
N VAL A 57 13.15 -16.01 -13.68
CA VAL A 57 11.96 -15.20 -13.45
C VAL A 57 12.23 -14.19 -12.34
N LEU A 58 12.15 -12.91 -12.65
CA LEU A 58 12.14 -11.81 -11.68
C LEU A 58 10.70 -11.59 -11.21
N SER A 59 10.36 -12.11 -10.06
CA SER A 59 8.99 -12.20 -9.58
C SER A 59 8.69 -11.14 -8.53
N HIS A 60 7.78 -10.22 -8.82
CA HIS A 60 7.05 -9.46 -7.80
C HIS A 60 5.62 -9.99 -7.63
N LEU A 61 5.45 -11.31 -7.68
CA LEU A 61 4.15 -11.99 -7.60
C LEU A 61 3.83 -12.49 -6.19
N GLY A 62 4.87 -12.80 -5.42
CA GLY A 62 4.78 -13.39 -4.08
C GLY A 62 4.92 -14.90 -4.08
N VAL A 63 5.30 -15.43 -2.92
CA VAL A 63 5.77 -16.81 -2.74
C VAL A 63 4.85 -17.89 -3.30
N ARG A 64 3.52 -17.70 -3.24
CA ARG A 64 2.56 -18.67 -3.79
C ARG A 64 2.67 -18.81 -5.30
N TYR A 65 2.83 -17.69 -6.01
CA TYR A 65 3.08 -17.70 -7.44
C TYR A 65 4.48 -18.24 -7.74
N ASP A 66 5.48 -17.89 -6.93
CA ASP A 66 6.85 -18.36 -7.12
C ASP A 66 6.92 -19.89 -7.03
N GLU A 67 6.25 -20.49 -6.04
CA GLU A 67 6.10 -21.95 -5.90
C GLU A 67 5.32 -22.57 -7.05
N GLN A 68 4.20 -21.95 -7.45
CA GLN A 68 3.39 -22.43 -8.58
C GLN A 68 4.17 -22.40 -9.90
N ILE A 69 5.01 -21.38 -10.13
CA ILE A 69 5.89 -21.31 -11.31
C ILE A 69 6.87 -22.50 -11.31
N ALA A 70 7.51 -22.75 -10.18
CA ALA A 70 8.46 -23.86 -10.01
C ALA A 70 7.80 -25.24 -10.18
N GLU A 71 6.55 -25.38 -9.76
CA GLU A 71 5.80 -26.64 -9.90
C GLU A 71 5.29 -26.86 -11.33
N THR A 72 4.96 -25.80 -12.07
CA THR A 72 4.27 -25.88 -13.36
C THR A 72 5.23 -25.82 -14.55
N TYR A 73 6.32 -25.07 -14.45
CA TYR A 73 7.21 -24.77 -15.57
C TYR A 73 8.65 -25.27 -15.36
N PRO A 74 8.95 -26.54 -15.65
CA PRO A 74 10.29 -27.12 -15.40
C PRO A 74 11.42 -26.48 -16.22
N GLN A 75 11.10 -25.70 -17.26
CA GLN A 75 12.07 -24.92 -18.02
C GLN A 75 12.56 -23.65 -17.28
N VAL A 76 11.91 -23.25 -16.19
CA VAL A 76 12.39 -22.16 -15.32
C VAL A 76 13.43 -22.70 -14.35
N ASN A 77 14.64 -22.16 -14.40
CA ASN A 77 15.73 -22.62 -13.54
C ASN A 77 15.79 -21.89 -12.18
N LEU A 78 15.40 -20.61 -12.18
CA LEU A 78 15.50 -19.74 -10.99
C LEU A 78 14.34 -18.75 -10.95
N VAL A 79 13.72 -18.59 -9.78
CA VAL A 79 12.79 -17.50 -9.47
C VAL A 79 13.41 -16.62 -8.39
N ILE A 80 13.60 -15.34 -8.69
CA ILE A 80 14.01 -14.33 -7.72
C ILE A 80 12.75 -13.63 -7.24
N GLY A 81 12.28 -14.04 -6.06
CA GLY A 81 11.00 -13.67 -5.47
C GLY A 81 11.04 -12.37 -4.68
N SER A 82 9.89 -11.71 -4.60
CA SER A 82 9.67 -10.48 -3.85
C SER A 82 8.22 -10.42 -3.34
N HIS A 83 7.64 -9.23 -3.14
CA HIS A 83 6.26 -8.94 -2.75
C HIS A 83 5.86 -9.40 -1.34
N THR A 84 5.97 -10.68 -1.03
CA THR A 84 5.60 -11.27 0.28
C THR A 84 6.73 -11.22 1.32
N HIS A 85 7.89 -10.65 0.95
CA HIS A 85 9.03 -10.42 1.83
C HIS A 85 9.51 -11.70 2.55
N HIS A 86 9.57 -12.82 1.85
CA HIS A 86 10.13 -14.05 2.39
C HIS A 86 11.66 -13.96 2.44
N LEU A 87 12.24 -14.72 3.34
CA LEU A 87 13.67 -14.94 3.43
C LEU A 87 13.96 -16.42 3.18
N PHE A 88 14.77 -16.70 2.17
CA PHE A 88 15.37 -18.01 1.92
C PHE A 88 16.87 -17.87 2.05
N GLU A 89 17.40 -18.17 3.23
CA GLU A 89 18.82 -17.95 3.55
C GLU A 89 19.77 -18.68 2.61
N GLU A 90 19.42 -19.92 2.25
CA GLU A 90 20.18 -20.78 1.34
C GLU A 90 19.39 -21.13 0.07
N GLY A 91 18.34 -20.34 -0.24
CA GLY A 91 17.40 -20.65 -1.29
C GLY A 91 16.41 -21.75 -0.91
N LYS A 92 15.47 -22.03 -1.81
CA LYS A 92 14.51 -23.12 -1.68
C LYS A 92 14.42 -23.84 -3.03
N LEU A 93 14.66 -25.15 -3.04
CA LEU A 93 14.48 -25.97 -4.25
C LEU A 93 13.03 -26.52 -4.27
N VAL A 94 12.32 -26.26 -5.36
CA VAL A 94 10.99 -26.83 -5.66
C VAL A 94 11.10 -27.52 -7.00
N ASN A 95 10.98 -28.84 -7.03
CA ASN A 95 11.34 -29.70 -8.15
C ASN A 95 12.78 -29.41 -8.64
N GLU A 96 12.96 -28.87 -9.84
CA GLU A 96 14.28 -28.52 -10.41
C GLU A 96 14.51 -26.99 -10.44
N THR A 97 13.59 -26.20 -9.89
CA THR A 97 13.63 -24.72 -9.88
C THR A 97 14.08 -24.20 -8.51
N TYR A 98 15.08 -23.33 -8.50
CA TYR A 98 15.53 -22.62 -7.31
C TYR A 98 14.66 -21.39 -7.06
N LEU A 99 14.24 -21.16 -5.82
CA LEU A 99 13.60 -19.95 -5.35
C LEU A 99 14.56 -19.18 -4.47
N ALA A 100 14.75 -17.89 -4.74
CA ALA A 100 15.55 -16.97 -3.95
C ALA A 100 14.71 -15.79 -3.50
N ALA A 101 14.81 -15.39 -2.23
CA ALA A 101 14.17 -14.20 -1.69
C ALA A 101 15.00 -13.67 -0.50
N ALA A 102 15.23 -12.36 -0.42
CA ALA A 102 16.13 -11.70 0.52
C ALA A 102 15.41 -10.73 1.47
N ASP A 103 14.22 -11.09 1.98
CA ASP A 103 13.40 -10.31 2.90
C ASP A 103 13.04 -8.91 2.35
N ARG A 104 13.21 -7.85 3.11
CA ARG A 104 12.80 -6.48 2.83
C ARG A 104 13.73 -5.45 3.47
N TYR A 105 13.55 -4.19 3.07
CA TYR A 105 14.25 -3.04 3.64
C TYR A 105 15.78 -3.07 3.53
N GLY A 106 16.32 -3.95 2.67
CA GLY A 106 17.76 -4.15 2.57
C GLY A 106 18.38 -4.84 3.80
N TYR A 107 17.61 -5.60 4.57
CA TYR A 107 18.16 -6.39 5.69
C TYR A 107 19.06 -7.51 5.24
N TYR A 108 18.87 -7.98 4.01
CA TYR A 108 19.69 -9.01 3.38
C TYR A 108 20.04 -8.62 1.95
N LEU A 109 21.20 -9.03 1.51
CA LEU A 109 21.64 -9.00 0.12
C LEU A 109 21.59 -10.43 -0.44
N GLY A 110 20.77 -10.67 -1.48
CA GLY A 110 20.77 -11.97 -2.17
C GLY A 110 21.97 -12.09 -3.08
N CYS A 111 22.75 -13.15 -2.89
CA CYS A 111 23.85 -13.57 -3.77
C CYS A 111 23.47 -14.90 -4.41
N ILE A 112 23.61 -14.99 -5.75
CA ILE A 112 23.24 -16.20 -6.50
C ILE A 112 24.38 -16.51 -7.48
N ASP A 113 25.01 -17.65 -7.29
CA ASP A 113 26.05 -18.16 -8.17
C ASP A 113 25.53 -19.32 -9.00
N LEU A 114 25.66 -19.23 -10.31
CA LEU A 114 25.23 -20.25 -11.26
C LEU A 114 26.43 -20.89 -11.95
N THR A 115 26.58 -22.20 -11.82
CA THR A 115 27.53 -22.99 -12.60
C THR A 115 26.83 -23.60 -13.80
N VAL A 116 27.29 -23.26 -15.00
CA VAL A 116 26.70 -23.70 -16.27
C VAL A 116 27.73 -24.47 -17.08
N GLU A 117 27.38 -25.69 -17.51
CA GLU A 117 28.19 -26.52 -18.39
C GLU A 117 27.37 -26.98 -19.61
N ASN A 118 27.92 -26.79 -20.80
CA ASN A 118 27.26 -27.19 -22.06
C ASN A 118 25.83 -26.68 -22.21
N GLY A 119 25.56 -25.43 -21.79
CA GLY A 119 24.24 -24.81 -21.85
C GLY A 119 23.24 -25.33 -20.82
N ARG A 120 23.70 -26.01 -19.77
CA ARG A 120 22.85 -26.53 -18.68
C ARG A 120 23.29 -26.02 -17.33
N LEU A 121 22.33 -25.69 -16.48
CA LEU A 121 22.58 -25.38 -15.08
C LEU A 121 23.02 -26.67 -14.36
N ILE A 122 24.23 -26.66 -13.80
CA ILE A 122 24.79 -27.77 -13.03
C ILE A 122 24.62 -27.52 -11.54
N GLU A 123 24.80 -26.27 -11.12
CA GLU A 123 24.70 -25.87 -9.72
C GLU A 123 24.14 -24.44 -9.60
N CYS A 124 23.32 -24.23 -8.60
CA CYS A 124 22.84 -22.91 -8.19
C CYS A 124 23.04 -22.77 -6.69
N GLN A 125 23.93 -21.89 -6.28
CA GLN A 125 24.12 -21.54 -4.89
C GLN A 125 23.39 -20.22 -4.62
N VAL A 126 22.50 -20.22 -3.63
CA VAL A 126 21.75 -19.06 -3.19
C VAL A 126 22.13 -18.75 -1.76
N GLU A 127 22.54 -17.53 -1.49
CA GLU A 127 22.85 -17.04 -0.15
C GLU A 127 22.16 -15.70 0.09
N ALA A 128 21.45 -15.58 1.21
CA ALA A 128 20.93 -14.29 1.69
C ALA A 128 21.86 -13.80 2.81
N ILE A 129 22.69 -12.82 2.48
CA ILE A 129 23.74 -12.28 3.35
C ILE A 129 23.16 -11.14 4.20
N PRO A 130 23.18 -11.23 5.56
CA PRO A 130 22.69 -10.13 6.40
C PRO A 130 23.52 -8.87 6.17
N THR A 131 22.89 -7.76 5.79
CA THR A 131 23.59 -6.49 5.54
C THR A 131 24.27 -5.94 6.80
N LYS A 132 23.77 -6.26 7.98
CA LYS A 132 24.41 -5.94 9.27
C LYS A 132 25.86 -6.45 9.36
N SER A 133 26.21 -7.47 8.60
CA SER A 133 27.58 -8.00 8.55
C SER A 133 28.55 -7.06 7.83
N TYR A 134 28.04 -6.13 7.03
CA TYR A 134 28.83 -5.21 6.21
C TYR A 134 28.63 -3.74 6.59
N ILE A 135 27.50 -3.42 7.23
CA ILE A 135 27.21 -2.06 7.67
C ILE A 135 27.77 -1.93 9.07
N LEU A 136 28.94 -1.33 9.18
CA LEU A 136 29.39 -0.68 10.40
C LEU A 136 28.35 0.39 10.77
N ASP A 137 28.34 0.86 12.03
CA ASP A 137 27.45 1.95 12.45
C ASP A 137 27.48 3.09 11.43
N LEU A 138 26.29 3.74 11.21
CA LEU A 138 26.19 4.91 10.35
C LEU A 138 27.29 5.90 10.74
N ASP A 139 28.12 6.30 9.78
CA ASP A 139 29.10 7.32 10.03
C ASP A 139 28.49 8.74 9.99
N LYS A 140 29.30 9.74 10.33
CA LYS A 140 28.82 11.13 10.35
C LYS A 140 28.45 11.66 8.96
N GLU A 141 29.01 11.11 7.89
CA GLU A 141 28.68 11.50 6.52
C GLU A 141 27.31 10.96 6.12
N ASP A 142 27.01 9.69 6.49
CA ASP A 142 25.70 9.08 6.30
C ASP A 142 24.60 9.83 7.05
N GLU A 143 24.85 10.17 8.32
CA GLU A 143 23.91 10.96 9.13
C GLU A 143 23.67 12.33 8.53
N ALA A 144 24.72 13.01 8.09
CA ALA A 144 24.65 14.33 7.45
C ALA A 144 23.88 14.25 6.12
N PHE A 145 24.13 13.22 5.30
CA PHE A 145 23.40 12.99 4.05
C PHE A 145 21.91 12.75 4.31
N ILE A 146 21.56 11.85 5.23
CA ILE A 146 20.17 11.57 5.59
C ILE A 146 19.46 12.83 6.06
N LYS A 147 20.12 13.62 6.92
CA LYS A 147 19.60 14.90 7.41
C LYS A 147 19.36 15.88 6.29
N ALA A 148 20.34 16.07 5.40
CA ALA A 148 20.22 16.98 4.26
C ALA A 148 19.07 16.60 3.32
N MET A 149 18.88 15.30 3.04
CA MET A 149 17.76 14.82 2.22
C MET A 149 16.40 15.09 2.86
N ARG A 150 16.28 14.88 4.15
CA ARG A 150 15.04 15.18 4.90
C ARG A 150 14.73 16.66 4.92
N GLU A 151 15.72 17.51 5.17
CA GLU A 151 15.60 18.97 5.17
C GLU A 151 15.18 19.49 3.79
N GLU A 152 15.79 18.98 2.73
CA GLU A 152 15.45 19.36 1.36
C GLU A 152 14.03 18.89 0.99
N GLY A 153 13.64 17.68 1.35
CA GLY A 153 12.28 17.19 1.14
C GLY A 153 11.24 18.05 1.86
N HIS A 154 11.49 18.36 3.13
CA HIS A 154 10.62 19.26 3.92
C HIS A 154 10.55 20.66 3.31
N ARG A 155 11.68 21.24 2.92
CA ARG A 155 11.76 22.57 2.29
C ARG A 155 10.93 22.64 1.02
N ARG A 156 10.99 21.63 0.15
CA ARG A 156 10.18 21.55 -1.08
C ARG A 156 8.68 21.48 -0.80
N LEU A 157 8.28 20.71 0.20
CA LEU A 157 6.87 20.61 0.60
C LEU A 157 6.38 21.90 1.27
N ALA A 158 7.19 22.55 2.11
CA ALA A 158 6.85 23.79 2.77
C ALA A 158 6.68 24.97 1.81
N GLN A 159 7.31 24.95 0.65
CA GLN A 159 7.11 25.95 -0.41
C GLN A 159 5.71 25.88 -1.03
N LYS A 160 5.04 24.74 -0.97
CA LYS A 160 3.70 24.55 -1.49
C LYS A 160 2.67 24.98 -0.47
N LYS A 161 2.31 26.27 -0.47
CA LYS A 161 1.24 26.81 0.39
C LYS A 161 -0.11 26.23 -0.04
N VAL A 162 -0.92 25.83 0.94
CA VAL A 162 -2.24 25.24 0.74
C VAL A 162 -3.33 26.20 1.18
N ALA A 163 -3.28 26.66 2.42
CA ALA A 163 -4.32 27.55 2.97
C ALA A 163 -3.79 28.41 4.13
N ASN A 164 -4.60 29.44 4.45
CA ASN A 164 -4.44 30.21 5.68
C ASN A 164 -5.75 30.04 6.50
N LEU A 165 -5.66 29.38 7.65
CA LEU A 165 -6.79 29.15 8.58
C LEU A 165 -6.97 30.32 9.56
N GLY A 166 -6.01 31.23 9.64
CA GLY A 166 -6.03 32.38 10.54
C GLY A 166 -5.72 32.07 12.01
N ARG A 167 -5.82 30.82 12.41
CA ARG A 167 -5.53 30.32 13.77
C ARG A 167 -5.05 28.88 13.76
N GLU A 168 -4.51 28.43 14.84
CA GLU A 168 -4.25 27.02 15.10
C GLU A 168 -5.58 26.31 15.45
N LEU A 169 -5.75 25.11 14.92
CA LEU A 169 -6.87 24.22 15.24
C LEU A 169 -6.48 23.31 16.38
N ASP A 170 -7.44 23.00 17.24
CA ASP A 170 -7.26 21.90 18.17
C ASP A 170 -7.41 20.53 17.46
N PHE A 171 -7.27 19.45 18.23
CA PHE A 171 -7.30 18.09 17.64
C PHE A 171 -8.69 17.74 17.11
N ASP A 172 -9.75 18.09 17.83
CA ASP A 172 -11.13 17.78 17.42
C ASP A 172 -11.51 18.58 16.19
N GLU A 173 -11.15 19.86 16.13
CA GLU A 173 -11.33 20.72 14.97
C GLU A 173 -10.58 20.18 13.74
N THR A 174 -9.35 19.70 13.93
CA THR A 174 -8.58 19.07 12.86
C THR A 174 -9.27 17.78 12.36
N CYS A 175 -9.79 16.95 13.26
CA CYS A 175 -10.59 15.78 12.91
C CYS A 175 -11.84 16.15 12.10
N GLN A 176 -12.58 17.16 12.53
CA GLN A 176 -13.78 17.62 11.81
C GLN A 176 -13.43 18.16 10.42
N LEU A 177 -12.38 18.94 10.29
CA LEU A 177 -11.90 19.43 9.00
C LEU A 177 -11.56 18.28 8.06
N VAL A 178 -10.84 17.27 8.54
CA VAL A 178 -10.48 16.09 7.73
C VAL A 178 -11.72 15.32 7.29
N LEU A 179 -12.69 15.10 8.18
CA LEU A 179 -13.96 14.42 7.85
C LEU A 179 -14.77 15.19 6.79
N GLN A 180 -14.87 16.52 6.94
CA GLN A 180 -15.56 17.38 5.95
C GLN A 180 -14.84 17.36 4.61
N ALA A 181 -13.50 17.47 4.60
CA ALA A 181 -12.71 17.44 3.40
C ALA A 181 -12.93 16.14 2.62
N VAL A 182 -12.92 15.01 3.33
CA VAL A 182 -13.14 13.69 2.72
C VAL A 182 -14.56 13.60 2.15
N CYS A 183 -15.62 13.99 2.89
CA CYS A 183 -16.98 13.99 2.38
C CYS A 183 -17.13 14.82 1.10
N GLN A 184 -16.62 16.05 1.11
CA GLN A 184 -16.81 16.98 -0.03
C GLN A 184 -15.95 16.58 -1.25
N GLU A 185 -14.68 16.28 -1.07
CA GLU A 185 -13.79 15.97 -2.19
C GLU A 185 -14.04 14.59 -2.79
N THR A 186 -14.77 13.71 -2.10
CA THR A 186 -15.19 12.41 -2.63
C THR A 186 -16.66 12.37 -3.07
N ASP A 187 -17.40 13.47 -2.93
CA ASP A 187 -18.85 13.54 -3.18
C ASP A 187 -19.60 12.38 -2.48
N SER A 188 -19.30 12.19 -1.19
CA SER A 188 -19.87 11.13 -0.36
C SER A 188 -20.69 11.71 0.78
N GLN A 189 -21.80 11.05 1.11
CA GLN A 189 -22.70 11.53 2.16
C GLN A 189 -22.12 11.35 3.56
N LEU A 190 -21.43 10.24 3.79
CA LEU A 190 -20.95 9.80 5.10
C LEU A 190 -19.46 9.45 5.05
N THR A 191 -18.76 9.74 6.13
CA THR A 191 -17.33 9.38 6.30
C THR A 191 -17.11 8.64 7.61
N LEU A 192 -16.27 7.61 7.56
CA LEU A 192 -15.85 6.84 8.73
C LEU A 192 -14.33 6.68 8.72
N LEU A 193 -13.66 7.27 9.70
CA LEU A 193 -12.21 7.26 9.86
C LEU A 193 -11.83 6.91 11.31
N ASN A 194 -10.55 6.98 11.63
CA ASN A 194 -10.03 6.83 12.98
C ASN A 194 -8.98 7.89 13.30
N THR A 195 -8.87 8.27 14.57
CA THR A 195 -7.97 9.35 15.02
C THR A 195 -6.49 9.02 14.84
N GLY A 196 -6.13 7.73 14.79
CA GLY A 196 -4.76 7.33 14.49
C GLY A 196 -4.24 7.75 13.11
N LEU A 197 -5.14 8.19 12.23
CA LEU A 197 -4.78 8.77 10.92
C LEU A 197 -4.31 10.23 11.03
N ILE A 198 -4.58 10.89 12.16
CA ILE A 198 -4.28 12.32 12.38
C ILE A 198 -3.15 12.40 13.39
N MET A 199 -1.94 12.70 12.93
CA MET A 199 -0.73 12.68 13.75
C MET A 199 -0.38 14.02 14.38
N LYS A 200 -0.94 15.13 13.84
CA LYS A 200 -0.64 16.49 14.24
C LYS A 200 -1.83 17.40 13.92
N THR A 201 -2.03 18.42 14.72
CA THR A 201 -2.98 19.50 14.45
C THR A 201 -2.49 20.42 13.32
N LEU A 202 -3.41 21.18 12.72
CA LEU A 202 -3.10 22.11 11.66
C LEU A 202 -2.98 23.54 12.22
N GLY A 203 -1.90 24.21 11.86
CA GLY A 203 -1.61 25.58 12.28
C GLY A 203 -2.25 26.63 11.35
N PRO A 204 -2.06 27.95 11.66
CA PRO A 204 -2.69 29.03 10.92
C PRO A 204 -2.28 29.08 9.44
N GLN A 205 -1.07 28.72 9.12
CA GLN A 205 -0.57 28.60 7.75
C GLN A 205 -0.36 27.12 7.45
N VAL A 206 -1.08 26.60 6.46
CA VAL A 206 -0.98 25.19 6.06
C VAL A 206 -0.22 25.07 4.76
N THR A 207 0.83 24.27 4.77
CA THR A 207 1.63 23.87 3.60
C THR A 207 1.49 22.38 3.35
N MET A 208 2.01 21.88 2.21
CA MET A 208 2.09 20.45 1.98
C MET A 208 3.01 19.72 2.99
N ALA A 209 3.97 20.42 3.61
CA ALA A 209 4.77 19.85 4.69
C ALA A 209 3.92 19.58 5.93
N ASP A 210 3.09 20.54 6.34
CA ASP A 210 2.18 20.39 7.47
C ASP A 210 1.20 19.24 7.24
N LEU A 211 0.64 19.13 6.04
CA LEU A 211 -0.25 18.01 5.68
C LEU A 211 0.49 16.67 5.64
N GLN A 212 1.74 16.64 5.20
CA GLN A 212 2.57 15.43 5.24
C GLN A 212 2.86 14.98 6.68
N GLU A 213 3.04 15.92 7.61
CA GLU A 213 3.23 15.63 9.04
C GLU A 213 1.94 15.24 9.74
N ALA A 214 0.83 15.92 9.42
CA ALA A 214 -0.48 15.67 10.02
C ALA A 214 -1.12 14.36 9.51
N LEU A 215 -0.98 14.05 8.23
CA LEU A 215 -1.59 12.92 7.53
C LEU A 215 -0.55 12.13 6.71
N PRO A 216 0.46 11.51 7.36
CA PRO A 216 1.60 10.90 6.65
C PRO A 216 1.26 9.61 5.91
N HIS A 217 0.04 9.11 6.08
CA HIS A 217 -0.38 7.81 5.59
C HIS A 217 -0.49 7.77 4.06
N GLN A 218 -0.03 6.66 3.45
CA GLN A 218 -0.19 6.40 2.02
C GLN A 218 -1.52 5.67 1.78
N MET A 219 -2.61 6.29 2.21
CA MET A 219 -3.96 5.71 2.12
C MET A 219 -4.82 6.49 1.16
N ARG A 220 -5.59 5.76 0.39
CA ARG A 220 -6.64 6.27 -0.48
C ARG A 220 -7.99 6.07 0.17
N MET A 221 -8.99 6.67 -0.42
CA MET A 221 -10.36 6.47 0.02
C MET A 221 -11.01 5.32 -0.75
N ALA A 222 -11.88 4.61 -0.05
CA ALA A 222 -12.73 3.56 -0.57
C ALA A 222 -14.20 3.96 -0.34
N ARG A 223 -15.01 3.93 -1.39
CA ARG A 223 -16.44 4.24 -1.34
C ARG A 223 -17.27 2.98 -1.41
N LEU A 224 -18.27 2.89 -0.55
CA LEU A 224 -19.30 1.88 -0.54
C LEU A 224 -20.66 2.54 -0.74
N VAL A 225 -21.58 1.82 -1.39
CA VAL A 225 -23.02 2.17 -1.37
C VAL A 225 -23.71 1.14 -0.49
N VAL A 226 -24.28 1.62 0.62
CA VAL A 226 -24.86 0.76 1.66
C VAL A 226 -26.27 1.20 2.02
N THR A 227 -27.11 0.25 2.43
CA THR A 227 -28.40 0.53 3.05
C THR A 227 -28.23 0.96 4.50
N GLY A 228 -29.22 1.57 5.13
CA GLY A 228 -29.18 1.92 6.55
C GLY A 228 -28.97 0.71 7.45
N GLN A 229 -29.54 -0.44 7.07
CA GLN A 229 -29.31 -1.71 7.80
C GLN A 229 -27.85 -2.15 7.71
N GLU A 230 -27.27 -2.16 6.51
CA GLU A 230 -25.85 -2.52 6.30
C GLU A 230 -24.92 -1.54 6.99
N LEU A 231 -25.22 -0.24 6.94
CA LEU A 231 -24.45 0.79 7.63
C LEU A 231 -24.47 0.55 9.16
N LYS A 232 -25.61 0.14 9.71
CA LYS A 232 -25.73 -0.18 11.13
C LYS A 232 -24.88 -1.39 11.52
N GLU A 233 -24.86 -2.43 10.69
CA GLU A 233 -24.03 -3.62 10.87
C GLU A 233 -22.53 -3.28 10.83
N ILE A 234 -22.11 -2.49 9.84
CA ILE A 234 -20.74 -1.96 9.74
C ILE A 234 -20.38 -1.17 11.00
N CYS A 235 -21.24 -0.24 11.43
CA CYS A 235 -20.98 0.54 12.63
C CYS A 235 -20.89 -0.33 13.88
N GLN A 236 -21.79 -1.28 14.04
CA GLN A 236 -21.75 -2.21 15.18
C GLN A 236 -20.43 -2.97 15.24
N GLU A 237 -19.97 -3.52 14.09
CA GLU A 237 -18.67 -4.21 14.04
C GLU A 237 -17.51 -3.25 14.32
N VAL A 238 -17.46 -2.13 13.60
CA VAL A 238 -16.34 -1.17 13.69
C VAL A 238 -16.19 -0.61 15.10
N PHE A 239 -17.27 -0.14 15.73
CA PHE A 239 -17.22 0.44 17.07
C PHE A 239 -16.89 -0.63 18.14
N THR A 240 -17.39 -1.86 17.99
CA THR A 240 -17.03 -2.97 18.90
C THR A 240 -15.55 -3.33 18.79
N LYS A 241 -15.04 -3.46 17.57
CA LYS A 241 -13.64 -3.80 17.34
C LYS A 241 -12.68 -2.64 17.63
N ALA A 242 -13.11 -1.40 17.44
CA ALA A 242 -12.32 -0.23 17.73
C ALA A 242 -11.85 -0.17 19.19
N GLU A 243 -12.68 -0.58 20.14
CA GLU A 243 -12.28 -0.65 21.54
C GLU A 243 -11.09 -1.61 21.78
N LEU A 244 -11.04 -2.71 20.99
CA LEU A 244 -9.92 -3.66 21.04
C LEU A 244 -8.69 -3.12 20.30
N LEU A 245 -8.91 -2.41 19.19
CA LEU A 245 -7.83 -1.87 18.33
C LEU A 245 -7.24 -0.57 18.85
N LYS A 246 -7.97 0.20 19.67
CA LYS A 246 -7.64 1.57 20.10
C LYS A 246 -6.17 1.76 20.47
N ASN A 247 -5.63 0.84 21.27
CA ASN A 247 -4.26 0.89 21.78
C ASN A 247 -3.32 -0.09 21.09
N GLN A 248 -3.82 -0.84 20.09
CA GLN A 248 -2.98 -1.78 19.35
C GLN A 248 -2.09 -1.06 18.35
N ALA A 249 -0.85 -1.53 18.26
CA ALA A 249 0.08 -1.06 17.25
C ALA A 249 -0.37 -1.53 15.86
N ILE A 250 -0.66 -0.58 14.98
CA ILE A 250 -1.02 -0.85 13.58
C ILE A 250 0.24 -0.84 12.72
N LYS A 251 0.40 -1.85 11.89
CA LYS A 251 1.54 -1.99 10.98
C LYS A 251 1.08 -2.31 9.57
N GLY A 252 1.83 -1.82 8.58
CA GLY A 252 1.61 -2.13 7.17
C GLY A 252 0.51 -1.28 6.51
N MET A 253 0.11 -1.68 5.29
CA MET A 253 -0.96 -1.07 4.50
C MET A 253 -0.87 0.46 4.36
N GLY A 254 0.34 1.03 4.35
CA GLY A 254 0.51 2.49 4.26
C GLY A 254 0.32 3.27 5.56
N PHE A 255 -0.02 2.61 6.68
CA PHE A 255 -0.15 3.26 7.99
C PHE A 255 1.22 3.73 8.51
N ARG A 256 1.28 4.95 9.03
CA ARG A 256 2.49 5.58 9.56
C ARG A 256 2.32 6.05 11.01
N GLY A 257 1.13 5.88 11.59
CA GLY A 257 0.82 6.15 12.99
C GLY A 257 1.33 5.06 13.93
N LYS A 258 1.03 5.22 15.22
CA LYS A 258 1.39 4.25 16.26
C LYS A 258 0.26 3.29 16.57
N THR A 259 -0.94 3.83 16.79
CA THR A 259 -2.13 3.08 17.20
C THR A 259 -3.32 3.42 16.32
N PHE A 260 -4.36 2.60 16.36
CA PHE A 260 -5.61 2.85 15.66
C PHE A 260 -6.30 4.14 16.16
N GLY A 261 -6.33 4.34 17.48
CA GLY A 261 -7.08 5.45 18.09
C GLY A 261 -8.59 5.22 18.14
N GLU A 262 -9.35 6.30 18.18
CA GLU A 262 -10.82 6.26 18.26
C GLU A 262 -11.46 6.37 16.88
N VAL A 263 -12.65 5.77 16.71
CA VAL A 263 -13.45 5.94 15.49
C VAL A 263 -14.10 7.31 15.49
N ILE A 264 -13.99 8.00 14.36
CA ILE A 264 -14.64 9.30 14.11
C ILE A 264 -15.52 9.20 12.86
N THR A 265 -16.66 9.91 12.90
CA THR A 265 -17.65 9.89 11.83
C THR A 265 -17.97 11.29 11.33
N GLY A 266 -18.14 11.43 10.02
CA GLY A 266 -18.58 12.66 9.38
C GLY A 266 -20.02 12.53 8.85
N ASN A 267 -20.84 13.53 9.18
CA ASN A 267 -22.25 13.67 8.81
C ASN A 267 -23.22 12.66 9.42
N PHE A 268 -22.76 11.73 10.26
CA PHE A 268 -23.64 10.82 10.98
C PHE A 268 -23.11 10.50 12.38
N ALA A 269 -23.92 9.89 13.22
CA ALA A 269 -23.52 9.43 14.54
C ALA A 269 -24.07 8.02 14.78
N TYR A 270 -23.26 7.18 15.45
CA TYR A 270 -23.68 5.88 15.97
C TYR A 270 -23.58 5.87 17.49
N LYS A 271 -24.74 5.85 18.18
CA LYS A 271 -24.82 5.92 19.64
C LYS A 271 -25.85 4.90 20.17
N ASN A 272 -25.45 4.09 21.15
CA ASN A 272 -26.33 3.12 21.80
C ASN A 272 -27.09 2.20 20.80
N GLY A 273 -26.39 1.75 19.74
CA GLY A 273 -27.00 0.92 18.70
C GLY A 273 -27.89 1.65 17.70
N ASN A 274 -28.04 2.97 17.81
CA ASN A 274 -28.81 3.80 16.90
C ASN A 274 -27.93 4.56 15.95
N LEU A 275 -28.30 4.52 14.67
CA LEU A 275 -27.68 5.30 13.60
C LEU A 275 -28.49 6.59 13.36
N LEU A 276 -27.82 7.71 13.44
CA LEU A 276 -28.43 9.03 13.26
C LEU A 276 -27.81 9.76 12.06
N TYR A 277 -28.65 10.23 11.15
CA TYR A 277 -28.26 11.10 10.03
C TYR A 277 -29.20 12.32 10.02
N ASN A 278 -28.63 13.54 9.90
CA ASN A 278 -29.40 14.78 9.99
C ASN A 278 -30.34 14.83 11.23
N ARG A 279 -29.84 14.38 12.38
CA ARG A 279 -30.57 14.31 13.66
C ARG A 279 -31.79 13.38 13.71
N ARG A 280 -32.01 12.55 12.69
CA ARG A 280 -33.08 11.54 12.68
C ARG A 280 -32.49 10.13 12.67
N VAL A 281 -33.25 9.18 13.15
CA VAL A 281 -32.90 7.75 13.04
C VAL A 281 -32.97 7.36 11.56
N VAL A 282 -31.95 6.64 11.10
CA VAL A 282 -31.85 6.17 9.71
C VAL A 282 -32.83 5.04 9.44
N ASP A 283 -33.54 5.12 8.32
CA ASP A 283 -34.36 4.01 7.82
C ASP A 283 -33.48 2.87 7.28
N SER A 284 -33.88 1.63 7.54
CA SER A 284 -33.11 0.44 7.17
C SER A 284 -32.87 0.29 5.67
N ASN A 285 -33.78 0.79 4.83
CA ASN A 285 -33.73 0.68 3.37
C ASN A 285 -33.12 1.93 2.69
N GLU A 286 -32.91 3.01 3.44
CA GLU A 286 -32.30 4.23 2.91
C GLU A 286 -30.86 3.97 2.47
N LYS A 287 -30.48 4.45 1.29
CA LYS A 287 -29.15 4.21 0.73
C LYS A 287 -28.24 5.40 0.97
N PHE A 288 -26.99 5.09 1.29
CA PHE A 288 -25.94 6.08 1.54
C PHE A 288 -24.65 5.73 0.80
N SER A 289 -23.94 6.75 0.36
CA SER A 289 -22.55 6.65 0.01
C SER A 289 -21.70 6.85 1.26
N LEU A 290 -21.01 5.80 1.68
CA LEU A 290 -20.04 5.80 2.79
C LEU A 290 -18.63 5.79 2.23
N VAL A 291 -17.79 6.70 2.71
CA VAL A 291 -16.36 6.71 2.38
C VAL A 291 -15.51 6.43 3.62
N LEU A 292 -14.47 5.63 3.44
CA LEU A 292 -13.52 5.21 4.48
C LEU A 292 -12.13 5.04 3.87
N VAL A 293 -11.09 4.79 4.68
CA VAL A 293 -9.76 4.49 4.15
C VAL A 293 -9.69 3.08 3.56
N ASP A 294 -8.96 2.92 2.48
CA ASP A 294 -8.73 1.64 1.79
C ASP A 294 -8.17 0.55 2.70
N GLN A 295 -7.43 0.91 3.74
CA GLN A 295 -6.95 -0.03 4.75
C GLN A 295 -8.07 -0.84 5.40
N TYR A 296 -9.26 -0.27 5.63
CA TYR A 296 -10.36 -1.00 6.26
C TYR A 296 -10.88 -2.13 5.37
N TYR A 297 -10.78 -1.97 4.07
CA TYR A 297 -11.15 -3.00 3.10
C TYR A 297 -10.06 -4.07 2.97
N PHE A 298 -8.78 -3.67 2.86
CA PHE A 298 -7.68 -4.62 2.62
C PHE A 298 -7.25 -5.37 3.88
N ALA A 299 -7.25 -4.70 5.03
CA ALA A 299 -6.94 -5.35 6.30
C ALA A 299 -8.10 -6.22 6.79
N SER A 300 -7.80 -7.25 7.55
CA SER A 300 -8.81 -8.18 8.09
C SER A 300 -9.49 -7.67 9.36
N TYR A 301 -9.49 -6.35 9.59
CA TYR A 301 -10.11 -5.78 10.80
C TYR A 301 -11.63 -5.88 10.77
N PHE A 302 -12.26 -5.58 9.63
CA PHE A 302 -13.69 -5.41 9.48
C PHE A 302 -14.25 -6.30 8.36
N PRO A 303 -14.57 -7.58 8.63
CA PRO A 303 -15.17 -8.50 7.65
C PRO A 303 -16.42 -7.95 6.96
N THR A 304 -17.31 -7.26 7.68
CA THR A 304 -18.51 -6.66 7.07
C THR A 304 -18.20 -5.66 5.96
N ILE A 305 -17.11 -4.90 6.07
CA ILE A 305 -16.63 -3.99 5.01
C ILE A 305 -16.04 -4.79 3.85
N LYS A 306 -15.28 -5.84 4.15
CA LYS A 306 -14.59 -6.65 3.15
C LYS A 306 -15.54 -7.43 2.23
N GLU A 307 -16.73 -7.74 2.72
CA GLU A 307 -17.78 -8.43 1.94
C GLU A 307 -18.57 -7.52 1.00
N LYS A 308 -18.35 -6.20 1.08
CA LYS A 308 -19.06 -5.23 0.25
C LYS A 308 -18.33 -4.95 -1.05
N GLU A 309 -19.10 -4.55 -2.06
CA GLU A 309 -18.54 -3.96 -3.27
C GLU A 309 -17.95 -2.59 -2.96
N VAL A 310 -16.67 -2.41 -3.28
CA VAL A 310 -15.90 -1.23 -2.96
C VAL A 310 -15.35 -0.58 -4.23
N THR A 311 -15.52 0.73 -4.35
CA THR A 311 -14.86 1.55 -5.36
C THR A 311 -13.68 2.29 -4.74
N LEU A 312 -12.45 1.98 -5.15
CA LEU A 312 -11.28 2.75 -4.74
C LEU A 312 -11.22 4.08 -5.50
N LEU A 313 -11.00 5.16 -4.78
CA LEU A 313 -10.95 6.50 -5.34
C LEU A 313 -9.50 6.91 -5.64
N PHE A 314 -9.23 7.19 -6.90
CA PHE A 314 -7.92 7.57 -7.42
C PHE A 314 -7.98 9.00 -8.00
N PRO A 315 -6.82 9.69 -8.12
CA PRO A 315 -5.47 9.26 -7.71
C PRO A 315 -5.11 9.65 -6.27
N ASP A 316 -5.92 10.44 -5.60
CA ASP A 316 -5.57 11.20 -4.40
C ASP A 316 -5.40 10.33 -3.14
N LEU A 317 -4.41 10.66 -2.35
CA LEU A 317 -4.28 10.20 -0.96
C LEU A 317 -5.11 11.08 -0.03
N LEU A 318 -5.36 10.60 1.19
CA LEU A 318 -6.12 11.35 2.22
C LEU A 318 -5.63 12.80 2.37
N ARG A 319 -4.32 13.03 2.50
CA ARG A 319 -3.76 14.39 2.63
C ARG A 319 -3.96 15.26 1.39
N GLU A 320 -4.04 14.67 0.21
CA GLU A 320 -4.24 15.39 -1.05
C GLU A 320 -5.68 15.85 -1.20
N LEU A 321 -6.64 15.05 -0.71
CA LEU A 321 -8.05 15.47 -0.61
C LEU A 321 -8.19 16.65 0.36
N VAL A 322 -7.54 16.57 1.54
CA VAL A 322 -7.52 17.69 2.50
C VAL A 322 -6.86 18.93 1.89
N ALA A 323 -5.77 18.78 1.13
CA ALA A 323 -5.14 19.89 0.44
C ALA A 323 -6.07 20.54 -0.59
N LYS A 324 -6.80 19.76 -1.37
CA LYS A 324 -7.78 20.25 -2.35
C LYS A 324 -8.92 21.00 -1.68
N TYR A 325 -9.48 20.43 -0.62
CA TYR A 325 -10.53 21.04 0.17
C TYR A 325 -10.12 22.41 0.74
N LEU A 326 -8.96 22.46 1.39
CA LEU A 326 -8.42 23.67 1.97
C LEU A 326 -8.07 24.72 0.91
N GLY A 327 -7.56 24.32 -0.25
CA GLY A 327 -7.27 25.23 -1.36
C GLY A 327 -8.53 25.93 -1.89
N LYS A 328 -9.71 25.28 -1.81
CA LYS A 328 -10.99 25.86 -2.20
C LYS A 328 -11.63 26.71 -1.10
N ASN A 329 -11.50 26.30 0.17
CA ASN A 329 -12.31 26.78 1.29
C ASN A 329 -11.49 27.50 2.37
N GLY A 330 -10.19 27.44 2.36
CA GLY A 330 -9.18 27.80 3.35
C GLY A 330 -9.61 28.78 4.48
N ALA A 331 -9.88 30.04 4.14
CA ALA A 331 -10.25 31.07 5.13
C ALA A 331 -11.70 30.97 5.63
N ASN A 332 -12.53 30.09 5.07
CA ASN A 332 -13.97 30.00 5.37
C ASN A 332 -14.42 28.59 5.80
N TRP A 333 -13.49 27.70 6.11
CA TRP A 333 -13.83 26.32 6.45
C TRP A 333 -14.75 26.20 7.67
N ASP A 334 -14.67 27.13 8.64
CA ASP A 334 -15.50 27.20 9.86
C ASP A 334 -16.98 27.50 9.55
N LYS A 335 -17.29 27.99 8.34
CA LYS A 335 -18.62 28.49 7.97
C LYS A 335 -19.40 27.49 7.11
N ILE A 336 -18.79 26.37 6.77
CA ILE A 336 -19.38 25.30 5.95
C ILE A 336 -19.81 24.14 6.88
#